data_ffb95314bbb7e126dad09f8076b7cdff
#
_entry.id   ffb95314bbb7e126dad09f8076b7cdff
#
_cell.length_a   1.000
_cell.length_b   1.000
_cell.length_c   1.000
_cell.angle_alpha   90.00
_cell.angle_beta   90.00
_cell.angle_gamma   90.00
#
_symmetry.space_group_name_H-M   'P 1'
#
loop_
_entity.id
_entity.type
_entity.pdbx_description
1 polymer ?
#
loop_
_entity_poly.entity_id
_entity_poly.type
_entity_poly.pdbx_seq_one_letter_code
_entity_poly.pdbx_strand_id
1 'polypeptide(L)'
;RDLSDALRRRCIYNFVPYPDRTTELAILGARCPSVEPALAAQIVSFVQSLRKEDLEKKPGIAETLDWAAALGGLGINDITTDPVALQASLVCLLKTEADQAAIPSEVAQRLAGGAG
;
A
#
# COMPACT_ATOMS: atom_id res chain seq x y z
N ARG A 1 13.24 27.97 12.81
CA ARG A 1 13.00 28.28 11.94
C ARG A 1 12.61 27.22 11.11
N ASP A 2 13.16 26.99 10.13
CA ASP A 2 12.79 25.95 9.21
C ASP A 2 12.79 24.59 9.86
N LEU A 3 13.72 24.38 10.77
CA LEU A 3 13.78 23.13 11.50
C LEU A 3 12.53 22.90 12.33
N SER A 4 12.04 23.96 12.98
CA SER A 4 10.83 23.85 13.77
C SER A 4 9.62 23.51 12.93
N ASP A 5 9.53 24.10 11.75
CA ASP A 5 8.42 23.82 10.85
C ASP A 5 8.47 22.39 10.36
N ALA A 6 9.67 21.91 10.01
CA ALA A 6 9.83 20.54 9.56
C ALA A 6 9.42 19.54 10.65
N LEU A 7 9.87 19.81 11.88
CA LEU A 7 9.53 18.94 13.00
C LEU A 7 8.03 18.96 13.27
N ARG A 8 7.42 20.13 13.20
CA ARG A 8 6.00 20.24 13.45
C ARG A 8 5.19 19.48 12.43
N ARG A 9 5.56 19.56 11.15
CA ARG A 9 4.88 18.80 10.12
C ARG A 9 5.02 17.32 10.33
N ARG A 10 6.19 16.88 10.72
CA ARG A 10 6.42 15.46 10.97
C ARG A 10 5.57 14.99 12.15
N CYS A 11 5.47 15.81 13.18
CA CYS A 11 4.63 15.46 14.32
C CYS A 11 3.17 15.37 13.94
N ILE A 12 2.70 16.27 13.08
CA ILE A 12 1.32 16.22 12.61
C ILE A 12 1.07 14.93 11.82
N TYR A 13 1.98 14.58 10.93
CA TYR A 13 1.85 13.34 10.18
C TYR A 13 1.88 12.13 11.09
N ASN A 14 2.70 12.16 12.12
CA ASN A 14 2.78 11.04 13.04
C ASN A 14 1.54 10.92 13.90
N PHE A 15 0.86 12.04 14.13
CA PHE A 15 -0.36 12.03 14.92
C PHE A 15 -1.58 11.57 14.15
N VAL A 16 -1.50 11.56 12.81
CA VAL A 16 -2.59 11.04 12.01
C VAL A 16 -2.29 9.57 11.74
N PRO A 17 -2.80 8.68 12.56
CA PRO A 17 -2.49 7.27 12.40
C PRO A 17 -3.15 6.72 11.14
N TYR A 18 -2.48 5.76 10.52
CA TYR A 18 -3.12 5.01 9.47
C TYR A 18 -4.23 4.17 10.07
N PRO A 19 -5.30 3.89 9.31
CA PRO A 19 -6.36 3.05 9.83
C PRO A 19 -5.83 1.66 10.14
N ASP A 20 -6.47 0.99 11.09
CA ASP A 20 -6.12 -0.39 11.37
C ASP A 20 -6.65 -1.29 10.24
N ARG A 21 -6.30 -2.57 10.31
CA ARG A 21 -6.66 -3.51 9.25
C ARG A 21 -8.17 -3.58 9.04
N THR A 22 -8.93 -3.66 10.12
CA THR A 22 -10.39 -3.77 10.04
C THR A 22 -10.99 -2.54 9.40
N THR A 23 -10.55 -1.36 9.81
CA THR A 23 -11.05 -0.10 9.26
C THR A 23 -10.68 0.04 7.80
N GLU A 24 -9.45 -0.28 7.44
CA GLU A 24 -9.00 -0.17 6.06
C GLU A 24 -9.75 -1.14 5.15
N LEU A 25 -10.03 -2.35 5.64
CA LEU A 25 -10.84 -3.32 4.90
C LEU A 25 -12.26 -2.79 4.67
N ALA A 26 -12.84 -2.15 5.68
CA ALA A 26 -14.18 -1.59 5.54
C ALA A 26 -14.21 -0.46 4.52
N ILE A 27 -13.20 0.40 4.54
CA ILE A 27 -13.09 1.49 3.58
C ILE A 27 -12.94 0.94 2.16
N LEU A 28 -12.07 -0.04 2.00
CA LEU A 28 -11.82 -0.64 0.69
C LEU A 28 -13.09 -1.30 0.16
N GLY A 29 -13.81 -2.03 0.99
CA GLY A 29 -15.06 -2.67 0.60
C GLY A 29 -16.12 -1.67 0.19
N ALA A 30 -16.18 -0.52 0.87
CA ALA A 30 -17.15 0.51 0.56
C ALA A 30 -16.82 1.26 -0.73
N ARG A 31 -15.53 1.49 -0.98
CA ARG A 31 -15.08 2.29 -2.12
C ARG A 31 -14.84 1.45 -3.37
N CYS A 32 -14.49 0.19 -3.18
CA CYS A 32 -14.19 -0.72 -4.29
C CYS A 32 -14.98 -2.01 -4.12
N PRO A 33 -16.33 -1.94 -4.25
CA PRO A 33 -17.17 -3.12 -3.97
C PRO A 33 -16.95 -4.26 -4.94
N SER A 34 -16.32 -4.02 -6.09
CA SER A 34 -16.05 -5.08 -7.06
C SER A 34 -14.83 -5.92 -6.67
N VAL A 35 -14.03 -5.49 -5.69
CA VAL A 35 -12.88 -6.24 -5.24
C VAL A 35 -13.37 -7.35 -4.30
N GLU A 36 -12.96 -8.59 -4.61
CA GLU A 36 -13.39 -9.72 -3.79
C GLU A 36 -12.78 -9.66 -2.40
N PRO A 37 -13.47 -10.17 -1.38
CA PRO A 37 -12.96 -10.10 0.00
C PRO A 37 -11.58 -10.70 0.18
N ALA A 38 -11.28 -11.80 -0.52
CA ALA A 38 -9.96 -12.43 -0.42
C ALA A 38 -8.87 -11.50 -0.93
N LEU A 39 -9.11 -10.84 -2.07
CA LEU A 39 -8.15 -9.90 -2.63
C LEU A 39 -8.05 -8.66 -1.75
N ALA A 40 -9.18 -8.17 -1.25
CA ALA A 40 -9.17 -7.01 -0.35
C ALA A 40 -8.30 -7.28 0.87
N ALA A 41 -8.38 -8.47 1.45
CA ALA A 41 -7.56 -8.83 2.59
C ALA A 41 -6.08 -8.82 2.22
N GLN A 42 -5.73 -9.34 1.03
CA GLN A 42 -4.35 -9.32 0.56
C GLN A 42 -3.85 -7.90 0.37
N ILE A 43 -4.67 -7.04 -0.23
CA ILE A 43 -4.31 -5.65 -0.49
C ILE A 43 -4.01 -4.93 0.83
N VAL A 44 -4.91 -5.04 1.79
CA VAL A 44 -4.74 -4.35 3.07
C VAL A 44 -3.52 -4.88 3.82
N SER A 45 -3.34 -6.20 3.86
CA SER A 45 -2.20 -6.80 4.55
C SER A 45 -0.89 -6.38 3.91
N PHE A 46 -0.82 -6.37 2.57
CA PHE A 46 0.37 -5.94 1.85
C PHE A 46 0.70 -4.48 2.17
N VAL A 47 -0.29 -3.60 2.09
CA VAL A 47 -0.07 -2.18 2.34
C VAL A 47 0.36 -1.94 3.79
N GLN A 48 -0.23 -2.65 4.74
CA GLN A 48 0.16 -2.49 6.13
C GLN A 48 1.58 -2.97 6.38
N SER A 49 1.99 -4.06 5.73
CA SER A 49 3.38 -4.51 5.79
C SER A 49 4.31 -3.50 5.14
N LEU A 50 3.89 -2.94 4.01
CA LEU A 50 4.68 -1.96 3.29
C LEU A 50 4.92 -0.71 4.13
N ARG A 51 3.93 -0.29 4.91
CA ARG A 51 4.07 0.88 5.79
C ARG A 51 5.09 0.68 6.89
N LYS A 52 5.49 -0.56 7.15
CA LYS A 52 6.53 -0.85 8.13
C LYS A 52 7.93 -0.80 7.54
N GLU A 53 8.02 -0.71 6.21
CA GLU A 53 9.32 -0.57 5.55
C GLU A 53 9.81 0.87 5.66
N ASP A 54 11.11 1.06 5.44
CA ASP A 54 11.73 2.38 5.52
C ASP A 54 11.52 3.12 4.21
N LEU A 55 10.40 3.83 4.11
CA LEU A 55 10.02 4.54 2.90
C LEU A 55 9.97 6.03 3.15
N GLU A 56 10.27 6.80 2.10
CA GLU A 56 10.16 8.26 2.15
C GLU A 56 8.71 8.70 2.24
N LYS A 57 7.84 8.04 1.47
CA LYS A 57 6.41 8.33 1.45
C LYS A 57 5.65 7.02 1.59
N LYS A 58 5.19 6.75 2.80
CA LYS A 58 4.42 5.55 3.03
C LYS A 58 3.03 5.69 2.42
N PRO A 59 2.50 4.63 1.79
CA PRO A 59 1.19 4.73 1.15
C PRO A 59 0.08 4.87 2.20
N GLY A 60 -0.86 5.78 1.90
CA GLY A 60 -2.04 5.96 2.73
C GLY A 60 -3.26 5.30 2.11
N ILE A 61 -4.44 5.67 2.61
CA ILE A 61 -5.70 5.10 2.11
C ILE A 61 -5.90 5.40 0.62
N ALA A 62 -5.59 6.62 0.18
CA ALA A 62 -5.80 6.98 -1.23
C ALA A 62 -4.99 6.06 -2.14
N GLU A 63 -3.74 5.80 -1.78
CA GLU A 63 -2.88 4.92 -2.56
C GLU A 63 -3.38 3.48 -2.52
N THR A 64 -3.90 3.04 -1.38
CA THR A 64 -4.49 1.71 -1.27
C THR A 64 -5.65 1.56 -2.24
N LEU A 65 -6.52 2.56 -2.32
CA LEU A 65 -7.67 2.51 -3.21
C LEU A 65 -7.24 2.56 -4.68
N ASP A 66 -6.24 3.39 -5.00
CA ASP A 66 -5.70 3.45 -6.36
C ASP A 66 -5.13 2.10 -6.79
N TRP A 67 -4.40 1.46 -5.89
CA TRP A 67 -3.79 0.17 -6.17
C TRP A 67 -4.86 -0.91 -6.37
N ALA A 68 -5.90 -0.89 -5.53
CA ALA A 68 -7.00 -1.84 -5.68
C ALA A 68 -7.67 -1.69 -7.05
N ALA A 69 -7.89 -0.45 -7.49
CA ALA A 69 -8.48 -0.20 -8.80
C ALA A 69 -7.55 -0.69 -9.91
N ALA A 70 -6.25 -0.47 -9.77
CA ALA A 70 -5.29 -0.92 -10.78
C ALA A 70 -5.26 -2.44 -10.87
N LEU A 71 -5.27 -3.14 -9.74
CA LEU A 71 -5.29 -4.60 -9.75
C LEU A 71 -6.56 -5.13 -10.41
N GLY A 72 -7.69 -4.49 -10.12
CA GLY A 72 -8.95 -4.86 -10.76
C GLY A 72 -8.90 -4.67 -12.27
N GLY A 73 -8.31 -3.57 -12.72
CA GLY A 73 -8.16 -3.29 -14.15
C GLY A 73 -7.23 -4.25 -14.85
N LEU A 74 -6.26 -4.82 -14.12
CA LEU A 74 -5.35 -5.81 -14.68
C LEU A 74 -5.90 -7.24 -14.59
N GLY A 75 -7.06 -7.42 -13.97
CA GLY A 75 -7.66 -8.73 -13.82
C GLY A 75 -6.97 -9.59 -12.78
N ILE A 76 -6.28 -8.98 -11.82
CA ILE A 76 -5.55 -9.73 -10.80
C ILE A 76 -6.50 -10.05 -9.65
N ASN A 77 -6.63 -11.33 -9.34
CA ASN A 77 -7.44 -11.81 -8.22
C ASN A 77 -6.61 -12.24 -7.02
N ASP A 78 -5.30 -12.39 -7.21
CA ASP A 78 -4.40 -12.82 -6.16
C ASP A 78 -3.04 -12.19 -6.43
N ILE A 79 -2.53 -11.40 -5.47
CA ILE A 79 -1.30 -10.65 -5.68
C ILE A 79 -0.06 -11.55 -5.73
N THR A 80 -0.20 -12.82 -5.37
CA THR A 80 0.93 -13.75 -5.37
C THR A 80 1.09 -14.50 -6.69
N THR A 81 0.11 -14.42 -7.60
CA THR A 81 0.12 -15.26 -8.81
C THR A 81 0.92 -14.66 -9.95
N ASP A 82 1.12 -13.33 -9.96
CA ASP A 82 1.82 -12.66 -11.06
C ASP A 82 2.80 -11.64 -10.51
N PRO A 83 4.03 -12.06 -10.21
CA PRO A 83 5.01 -11.14 -9.64
C PRO A 83 5.36 -9.96 -10.55
N VAL A 84 5.30 -10.16 -11.87
CA VAL A 84 5.61 -9.06 -12.80
C VAL A 84 4.53 -7.99 -12.73
N ALA A 85 3.26 -8.41 -12.75
CA ALA A 85 2.16 -7.46 -12.64
C ALA A 85 2.13 -6.79 -11.27
N LEU A 86 2.43 -7.54 -10.22
CA LEU A 86 2.54 -6.98 -8.88
C LEU A 86 3.57 -5.86 -8.86
N GLN A 87 4.78 -6.14 -9.35
CA GLN A 87 5.85 -5.15 -9.36
C GLN A 87 5.47 -3.92 -10.19
N ALA A 88 4.88 -4.13 -11.35
CA ALA A 88 4.48 -3.04 -12.22
C ALA A 88 3.42 -2.16 -11.58
N SER A 89 2.51 -2.75 -10.79
CA SER A 89 1.43 -2.01 -10.16
C SER A 89 1.86 -1.22 -8.94
N LEU A 90 3.05 -1.49 -8.40
CA LEU A 90 3.50 -0.83 -7.17
C LEU A 90 3.73 0.66 -7.34
N VAL A 91 3.79 1.17 -8.56
CA VAL A 91 3.87 2.61 -8.80
C VAL A 91 2.69 3.34 -8.16
N CYS A 92 1.55 2.67 -7.97
CA CYS A 92 0.41 3.26 -7.29
C CYS A 92 0.66 3.49 -5.81
N LEU A 93 1.54 2.69 -5.21
CA LEU A 93 1.85 2.77 -3.79
C LEU A 93 3.16 3.51 -3.52
N LEU A 94 4.13 3.39 -4.43
CA LEU A 94 5.48 3.92 -4.24
C LEU A 94 5.66 5.09 -5.18
N LYS A 95 5.55 6.30 -4.64
CA LYS A 95 5.47 7.52 -5.45
C LYS A 95 6.83 8.12 -5.80
N THR A 96 7.90 7.68 -5.14
CA THR A 96 9.23 8.20 -5.42
C THR A 96 10.12 7.09 -5.97
N GLU A 97 11.15 7.49 -6.72
CA GLU A 97 12.11 6.52 -7.25
C GLU A 97 12.85 5.81 -6.12
N ALA A 98 13.16 6.55 -5.06
CA ALA A 98 13.84 5.95 -3.91
C ALA A 98 13.01 4.84 -3.28
N ASP A 99 11.70 5.08 -3.12
CA ASP A 99 10.83 4.07 -2.53
C ASP A 99 10.65 2.88 -3.47
N GLN A 100 10.55 3.14 -4.77
CA GLN A 100 10.47 2.04 -5.74
C GLN A 100 11.72 1.17 -5.71
N ALA A 101 12.89 1.80 -5.57
CA ALA A 101 14.13 1.06 -5.47
C ALA A 101 14.25 0.30 -4.16
N ALA A 102 13.62 0.79 -3.09
CA ALA A 102 13.66 0.14 -1.78
C ALA A 102 12.85 -1.15 -1.75
N ILE A 103 11.90 -1.32 -2.68
CA ILE A 103 11.03 -2.49 -2.71
C ILE A 103 11.25 -3.24 -4.04
N PRO A 104 12.38 -3.92 -4.20
CA PRO A 104 12.59 -4.72 -5.39
C PRO A 104 11.66 -5.95 -5.42
N SER A 105 11.65 -6.64 -6.53
CA SER A 105 10.71 -7.74 -6.77
C SER A 105 10.72 -8.78 -5.65
N GLU A 106 11.89 -9.14 -5.15
CA GLU A 106 11.98 -10.16 -4.09
C GLU A 106 11.37 -9.68 -2.79
N VAL A 107 11.51 -8.40 -2.47
CA VAL A 107 10.87 -7.84 -1.27
C VAL A 107 9.36 -7.80 -1.46
N ALA A 108 8.90 -7.37 -2.65
CA ALA A 108 7.48 -7.33 -2.94
C ALA A 108 6.86 -8.72 -2.84
N GLN A 109 7.52 -9.73 -3.37
CA GLN A 109 7.02 -11.09 -3.31
C GLN A 109 6.97 -11.62 -1.87
N ARG A 110 7.98 -11.26 -1.07
CA ARG A 110 7.99 -11.65 0.34
C ARG A 110 6.80 -11.04 1.08
N LEU A 111 6.57 -9.75 0.87
CA LEU A 111 5.45 -9.07 1.51
C LEU A 111 4.11 -9.63 1.04
N ALA A 112 4.01 -9.93 -0.25
CA ALA A 112 2.78 -10.51 -0.81
C ALA A 112 2.53 -11.90 -0.23
N GLY A 113 3.57 -12.70 -0.10
CA GLY A 113 3.44 -14.03 0.50
C GLY A 113 2.98 -13.96 1.94
N GLY A 114 3.45 -12.97 2.69
CA GLY A 114 3.01 -12.78 4.06
C GLY A 114 1.61 -12.21 4.18
N ALA A 115 1.08 -11.65 3.09
CA ALA A 115 -0.25 -11.04 3.11
C ALA A 115 -1.37 -12.06 2.97
N GLY A 116 -1.03 -13.24 2.47
CA GLY A 116 -2.01 -14.31 2.33
C GLY A 116 -2.28 -14.97 3.65
#